data_a7691b42fa92e6047971245603e251e0
#
_entry.id   a7691b42fa92e6047971245603e251e0
#
_cell.length_a   1.000
_cell.length_b   1.000
_cell.length_c   1.000
_cell.angle_alpha   90.00
_cell.angle_beta   90.00
_cell.angle_gamma   90.00
#
_symmetry.space_group_name_H-M   'P 1'
#
loop_
_entity.id
_entity.type
_entity.pdbx_description
1 polymer ?
#
loop_
_entity_poly.entity_id
_entity_poly.type
_entity_poly.pdbx_seq_one_letter_code
_entity_poly.pdbx_strand_id
1 'polypeptide(L)'
;MSRAGHSRGKRNRPEKLNYIKIYAGLLLAYVAIVSVFYYACGEQLHYRESRGAIEEFPADDIVGEITAGCVVEQYFINTVCFPQEVRVLLSNYDRGITGDLVLELCAADGKEVFASRMLQASEIGLNEYAALTLDDMERNLYGIRMKLVVTSVYGEPGMSATALYSTTRRLPSSLEELKEQEAAGELGNAGGEESPEGAESAGGLESPAGTEEPGRAGNAGGTDSPEGTGTAAGTEEPERAGNAGGTDSPEGAENAGGAESQESSGEAEDEMSGARRNGGLYLDGKQLPGSLCIAVSGKDEVWVGQHFWEIAAVFGLMLSAVYCVSAWRSSRGKRDLFFSTALALKRYGFLMEQLVSRDFKVRYKRSLLGILWSFFNPLLTMLVQFVVFSQLFKSDIDNIAVYMLSGLIIFNFFTEAVGQALGSIVYNAPLITKVYVPKYIYPVTKVLFSAINFLISMVVLLIVIVVTGEAITKAFMLLPFLIACVLVFSAGFGMLLASLMVFFRDIQFLWGIFSMLWMYMTPLFYPETLIAEQFRWIFTMNPMYYYVKFMRSVVLDGISPEPRMYLVCAAFALGSLLFGGVIFKKTQNKFILNI
;
A
#
# COMPACT_ATOMS: atom_id res chain seq x y z
N MET A 1 -68.27 -33.22 -40.86
CA MET A 1 -68.57 -32.06 -40.00
C MET A 1 -67.88 -32.29 -38.67
N SER A 2 -66.71 -31.72 -38.46
CA SER A 2 -66.00 -31.73 -37.19
C SER A 2 -65.31 -30.38 -37.03
N ARG A 3 -65.70 -29.63 -36.01
CA ARG A 3 -65.23 -28.28 -35.69
C ARG A 3 -63.80 -28.33 -35.12
N ALA A 4 -62.89 -27.82 -35.89
CA ALA A 4 -61.54 -27.55 -35.40
C ALA A 4 -61.57 -26.33 -34.45
N GLY A 5 -61.41 -26.58 -33.17
CA GLY A 5 -61.28 -25.58 -32.15
C GLY A 5 -59.95 -24.84 -32.27
N HIS A 6 -60.00 -23.57 -32.65
CA HIS A 6 -58.85 -22.64 -32.60
C HIS A 6 -58.52 -22.35 -31.14
N SER A 7 -57.54 -23.01 -30.58
CA SER A 7 -56.91 -22.59 -29.34
C SER A 7 -56.11 -21.31 -29.61
N ARG A 8 -56.72 -20.15 -29.35
CA ARG A 8 -56.03 -18.85 -29.29
C ARG A 8 -54.94 -18.93 -28.22
N GLY A 9 -53.70 -19.05 -28.67
CA GLY A 9 -52.52 -18.97 -27.80
C GLY A 9 -52.63 -17.71 -26.92
N LYS A 10 -52.59 -17.90 -25.61
CA LYS A 10 -52.44 -16.83 -24.63
C LYS A 10 -51.20 -16.05 -25.01
N ARG A 11 -51.39 -14.86 -25.64
CA ARG A 11 -50.32 -13.86 -25.77
C ARG A 11 -49.82 -13.58 -24.37
N ASN A 12 -48.62 -14.02 -24.05
CA ASN A 12 -47.90 -13.65 -22.84
C ASN A 12 -47.90 -12.12 -22.77
N ARG A 13 -48.75 -11.57 -21.90
CA ARG A 13 -48.69 -10.12 -21.54
C ARG A 13 -47.25 -9.89 -21.03
N PRO A 14 -46.55 -8.86 -21.49
CA PRO A 14 -45.24 -8.52 -20.95
C PRO A 14 -45.41 -8.30 -19.44
N GLU A 15 -44.65 -9.05 -18.66
CA GLU A 15 -44.62 -8.94 -17.20
C GLU A 15 -44.30 -7.47 -16.86
N LYS A 16 -45.27 -6.76 -16.27
CA LYS A 16 -45.08 -5.37 -15.87
C LYS A 16 -44.09 -5.35 -14.73
N LEU A 17 -42.89 -4.85 -14.98
CA LEU A 17 -41.93 -4.55 -13.94
C LEU A 17 -42.49 -3.53 -12.96
N ASN A 18 -42.42 -3.85 -11.68
CA ASN A 18 -42.78 -2.88 -10.65
C ASN A 18 -41.54 -2.02 -10.33
N TYR A 19 -41.41 -0.90 -11.07
CA TYR A 19 -40.27 0.02 -10.94
C TYR A 19 -40.07 0.51 -9.50
N ILE A 20 -41.17 0.77 -8.78
CA ILE A 20 -41.12 1.28 -7.39
C ILE A 20 -40.48 0.23 -6.46
N LYS A 21 -40.92 -1.04 -6.57
CA LYS A 21 -40.34 -2.12 -5.73
C LYS A 21 -38.86 -2.35 -6.04
N ILE A 22 -38.45 -2.28 -7.31
CA ILE A 22 -37.04 -2.42 -7.72
C ILE A 22 -36.24 -1.24 -7.18
N TYR A 23 -36.77 -0.01 -7.28
CA TYR A 23 -36.10 1.17 -6.73
C TYR A 23 -35.91 1.08 -5.22
N ALA A 24 -36.99 0.75 -4.49
CA ALA A 24 -36.92 0.59 -3.04
C ALA A 24 -35.91 -0.47 -2.62
N GLY A 25 -35.84 -1.62 -3.34
CA GLY A 25 -34.84 -2.66 -3.09
C GLY A 25 -33.42 -2.21 -3.35
N LEU A 26 -33.17 -1.47 -4.43
CA LEU A 26 -31.85 -0.92 -4.77
C LEU A 26 -31.42 0.18 -3.78
N LEU A 27 -32.34 1.04 -3.36
CA LEU A 27 -32.06 2.07 -2.37
C LEU A 27 -31.71 1.44 -1.01
N LEU A 28 -32.44 0.41 -0.59
CA LEU A 28 -32.19 -0.29 0.65
C LEU A 28 -30.85 -1.02 0.60
N ALA A 29 -30.52 -1.67 -0.51
CA ALA A 29 -29.22 -2.29 -0.74
C ALA A 29 -28.09 -1.24 -0.73
N TYR A 30 -28.29 -0.08 -1.35
CA TYR A 30 -27.33 1.02 -1.34
C TYR A 30 -27.03 1.49 0.09
N VAL A 31 -28.07 1.80 0.87
CA VAL A 31 -27.92 2.24 2.26
C VAL A 31 -27.19 1.17 3.09
N ALA A 32 -27.56 -0.11 2.93
CA ALA A 32 -26.90 -1.20 3.63
C ALA A 32 -25.41 -1.30 3.27
N ILE A 33 -25.06 -1.21 1.97
CA ILE A 33 -23.65 -1.27 1.51
C ILE A 33 -22.85 -0.10 2.06
N VAL A 34 -23.39 1.13 2.01
CA VAL A 34 -22.72 2.33 2.53
C VAL A 34 -22.51 2.23 4.04
N SER A 35 -23.54 1.74 4.78
CA SER A 35 -23.44 1.56 6.24
C SER A 35 -22.41 0.48 6.62
N VAL A 36 -22.38 -0.64 5.89
CA VAL A 36 -21.38 -1.69 6.09
C VAL A 36 -19.99 -1.17 5.80
N PHE A 37 -19.81 -0.40 4.71
CA PHE A 37 -18.54 0.21 4.36
C PHE A 37 -18.05 1.17 5.45
N TYR A 38 -18.92 2.08 5.92
CA TYR A 38 -18.60 3.00 7.01
C TYR A 38 -18.16 2.27 8.28
N TYR A 39 -18.89 1.21 8.66
CA TYR A 39 -18.57 0.40 9.83
C TYR A 39 -17.25 -0.40 9.67
N ALA A 40 -16.99 -0.91 8.47
CA ALA A 40 -15.79 -1.71 8.16
C ALA A 40 -14.52 -0.88 8.10
N CYS A 41 -14.58 0.34 7.56
CA CYS A 41 -13.45 1.26 7.50
C CYS A 41 -13.11 1.86 8.88
N GLY A 42 -14.10 2.00 9.78
CA GLY A 42 -13.90 2.48 11.15
C GLY A 42 -13.14 3.81 11.22
N GLU A 43 -12.13 3.89 12.07
CA GLU A 43 -11.31 5.08 12.27
C GLU A 43 -10.47 5.47 11.05
N GLN A 44 -10.09 4.50 10.21
CA GLN A 44 -9.27 4.73 9.01
C GLN A 44 -9.96 5.61 7.97
N LEU A 45 -11.28 5.75 8.04
CA LEU A 45 -12.03 6.67 7.19
C LEU A 45 -11.79 8.13 7.61
N HIS A 46 -11.62 8.36 8.91
CA HIS A 46 -11.48 9.69 9.51
C HIS A 46 -10.02 10.11 9.68
N TYR A 47 -9.15 9.15 9.93
CA TYR A 47 -7.75 9.38 10.25
C TYR A 47 -6.85 8.54 9.33
N ARG A 48 -5.77 9.16 8.86
CA ARG A 48 -4.69 8.49 8.13
C ARG A 48 -3.42 8.56 8.98
N GLU A 49 -2.68 7.47 9.05
CA GLU A 49 -1.34 7.51 9.60
C GLU A 49 -0.47 8.43 8.74
N SER A 50 0.19 9.36 9.41
CA SER A 50 1.06 10.35 8.81
C SER A 50 2.40 10.34 9.53
N ARG A 51 3.47 10.41 8.77
CA ARG A 51 4.82 10.62 9.30
C ARG A 51 5.16 12.10 9.45
N GLY A 52 4.21 12.98 9.07
CA GLY A 52 4.43 14.42 9.06
C GLY A 52 5.46 14.84 8.00
N ALA A 53 5.76 16.12 7.96
CA ALA A 53 6.83 16.66 7.10
C ALA A 53 8.23 16.47 7.73
N ILE A 54 8.30 16.11 9.00
CA ILE A 54 9.54 15.85 9.74
C ILE A 54 9.78 14.34 9.74
N GLU A 55 10.49 13.87 8.72
CA GLU A 55 10.90 12.47 8.57
C GLU A 55 12.34 12.26 9.07
N GLU A 56 12.72 11.00 9.23
CA GLU A 56 14.10 10.63 9.56
C GLU A 56 15.08 11.16 8.50
N PHE A 57 16.16 11.77 8.94
CA PHE A 57 17.22 12.27 8.07
C PHE A 57 18.61 11.93 8.62
N PRO A 58 19.65 11.82 7.76
CA PRO A 58 20.98 11.45 8.18
C PRO A 58 21.61 12.55 9.03
N ALA A 59 22.31 12.12 10.08
CA ALA A 59 23.14 12.98 10.92
C ALA A 59 24.52 13.18 10.29
N ASP A 60 25.09 14.35 10.46
CA ASP A 60 26.45 14.67 10.05
C ASP A 60 27.34 15.15 11.22
N ASP A 61 26.75 15.38 12.41
CA ASP A 61 27.48 15.78 13.61
C ASP A 61 26.76 15.33 14.90
N ILE A 62 27.41 15.50 16.05
CA ILE A 62 26.93 15.14 17.38
C ILE A 62 26.89 16.38 18.28
N VAL A 63 25.90 16.44 19.18
CA VAL A 63 25.77 17.55 20.15
C VAL A 63 26.92 17.56 21.17
N GLY A 64 27.55 16.44 21.38
CA GLY A 64 28.50 16.16 22.47
C GLY A 64 27.86 15.35 23.58
N GLU A 65 28.64 15.02 24.62
CA GLU A 65 28.13 14.24 25.76
C GLU A 65 27.10 15.02 26.57
N ILE A 66 25.91 14.43 26.75
CA ILE A 66 24.84 15.00 27.55
C ILE A 66 25.08 14.59 29.01
N THR A 67 25.86 15.38 29.73
CA THR A 67 26.18 15.16 31.14
C THR A 67 25.12 15.75 32.08
N ALA A 68 25.22 15.45 33.36
CA ALA A 68 24.28 15.99 34.35
C ALA A 68 24.26 17.54 34.34
N GLY A 69 23.06 18.11 34.20
CA GLY A 69 22.85 19.57 34.06
C GLY A 69 22.96 20.12 32.66
N CYS A 70 23.33 19.31 31.65
CA CYS A 70 23.32 19.69 30.27
C CYS A 70 21.88 19.62 29.71
N VAL A 71 21.45 20.65 28.98
CA VAL A 71 20.11 20.75 28.40
C VAL A 71 20.22 20.95 26.90
N VAL A 72 19.68 19.99 26.14
CA VAL A 72 19.56 20.08 24.68
C VAL A 72 18.10 20.39 24.33
N GLU A 73 17.87 21.47 23.62
CA GLU A 73 16.52 21.93 23.23
C GLU A 73 16.43 22.03 21.71
N GLN A 74 15.43 21.36 21.12
CA GLN A 74 15.08 21.50 19.71
C GLN A 74 13.70 22.11 19.58
N TYR A 75 13.61 23.28 18.95
CA TYR A 75 12.34 23.92 18.61
C TYR A 75 11.94 23.58 17.20
N PHE A 76 10.68 23.19 16.99
CA PHE A 76 10.12 22.87 15.69
C PHE A 76 8.61 23.12 15.65
N ILE A 77 8.02 23.16 14.46
CA ILE A 77 6.57 23.22 14.29
C ILE A 77 6.05 21.80 14.03
N ASN A 78 4.99 21.44 14.74
CA ASN A 78 4.36 20.13 14.52
C ASN A 78 3.51 20.14 13.25
N THR A 79 3.73 19.14 12.37
CA THR A 79 3.09 19.00 11.06
C THR A 79 2.06 17.88 11.02
N VAL A 80 1.74 17.27 12.16
CA VAL A 80 0.78 16.15 12.31
C VAL A 80 -0.40 16.61 13.15
N CYS A 81 -1.64 16.29 12.72
CA CYS A 81 -2.83 16.70 13.46
C CYS A 81 -2.87 16.11 14.88
N PHE A 82 -2.60 14.81 14.99
CA PHE A 82 -2.59 14.07 16.24
C PHE A 82 -1.27 13.30 16.35
N PRO A 83 -0.20 13.93 16.87
CA PRO A 83 1.09 13.25 17.02
C PRO A 83 0.95 12.13 18.06
N GLN A 84 1.49 10.96 17.74
CA GLN A 84 1.48 9.79 18.60
C GLN A 84 2.87 9.41 19.06
N GLU A 85 3.88 9.75 18.26
CA GLU A 85 5.26 9.40 18.55
C GLU A 85 6.20 10.48 18.02
N VAL A 86 7.19 10.84 18.83
CA VAL A 86 8.34 11.65 18.43
C VAL A 86 9.58 10.80 18.66
N ARG A 87 10.39 10.63 17.62
CA ARG A 87 11.63 9.85 17.67
C ARG A 87 12.82 10.77 17.56
N VAL A 88 13.86 10.50 18.34
CA VAL A 88 15.12 11.25 18.33
C VAL A 88 16.30 10.29 18.19
N LEU A 89 17.25 10.63 17.34
CA LEU A 89 18.44 9.81 17.07
C LEU A 89 19.47 10.03 18.17
N LEU A 90 19.77 8.96 18.91
CA LEU A 90 20.71 8.96 20.03
C LEU A 90 21.87 8.00 19.76
N SER A 91 22.99 8.16 20.48
CA SER A 91 24.13 7.27 20.41
C SER A 91 24.80 7.10 21.76
N ASN A 92 25.25 5.87 22.02
CA ASN A 92 26.08 5.50 23.18
C ASN A 92 27.57 5.47 22.85
N TYR A 93 27.99 5.91 21.66
CA TYR A 93 29.38 5.85 21.15
C TYR A 93 29.97 4.42 21.10
N ASP A 94 29.15 3.38 20.97
CA ASP A 94 29.54 1.97 21.04
C ASP A 94 30.31 1.62 22.34
N ARG A 95 29.90 2.23 23.46
CA ARG A 95 30.49 2.03 24.77
C ARG A 95 29.41 1.90 25.85
N GLY A 96 29.78 1.31 26.99
CA GLY A 96 28.89 1.29 28.14
C GLY A 96 28.69 2.71 28.69
N ILE A 97 27.47 3.16 28.78
CA ILE A 97 27.08 4.44 29.37
C ILE A 97 26.34 4.21 30.69
N THR A 98 26.41 5.17 31.61
CA THR A 98 25.78 5.08 32.94
C THR A 98 24.71 6.14 33.18
N GLY A 99 24.62 7.16 32.33
CA GLY A 99 23.69 8.27 32.47
C GLY A 99 22.36 7.97 31.79
N ASP A 100 21.27 7.98 32.57
CA ASP A 100 19.91 7.93 32.05
C ASP A 100 19.54 9.28 31.42
N LEU A 101 18.79 9.27 30.31
CA LEU A 101 18.28 10.47 29.64
C LEU A 101 16.79 10.66 29.92
N VAL A 102 16.37 11.91 30.05
CA VAL A 102 14.97 12.30 30.07
C VAL A 102 14.64 13.03 28.78
N LEU A 103 13.65 12.52 28.07
CA LEU A 103 13.07 13.15 26.90
C LEU A 103 11.75 13.81 27.31
N GLU A 104 11.61 15.10 27.06
CA GLU A 104 10.36 15.83 27.31
C GLU A 104 9.92 16.58 26.06
N LEU A 105 8.67 16.42 25.68
CA LEU A 105 8.04 17.19 24.62
C LEU A 105 7.10 18.19 25.23
N CYS A 106 7.37 19.48 25.00
CA CYS A 106 6.62 20.58 25.58
C CYS A 106 6.11 21.54 24.48
N ALA A 107 5.11 22.35 24.84
CA ALA A 107 4.84 23.56 24.06
C ALA A 107 6.07 24.50 24.09
N ALA A 108 6.25 25.29 23.04
CA ALA A 108 7.44 26.18 22.94
C ALA A 108 7.57 27.18 24.10
N ASP A 109 6.47 27.52 24.79
CA ASP A 109 6.45 28.38 25.97
C ASP A 109 6.76 27.64 27.28
N GLY A 110 6.96 26.32 27.22
CA GLY A 110 7.29 25.46 28.36
C GLY A 110 6.17 25.24 29.39
N LYS A 111 4.95 25.77 29.13
CA LYS A 111 3.84 25.68 30.08
C LYS A 111 3.09 24.36 30.06
N GLU A 112 3.05 23.72 28.93
CA GLU A 112 2.33 22.46 28.71
C GLU A 112 3.34 21.38 28.30
N VAL A 113 3.40 20.29 29.05
CA VAL A 113 4.20 19.10 28.74
C VAL A 113 3.27 18.07 28.10
N PHE A 114 3.55 17.68 26.86
CA PHE A 114 2.75 16.72 26.12
C PHE A 114 3.14 15.28 26.43
N ALA A 115 4.44 15.02 26.61
CA ALA A 115 4.96 13.71 26.97
C ALA A 115 6.32 13.84 27.65
N SER A 116 6.62 12.90 28.57
CA SER A 116 7.93 12.77 29.21
C SER A 116 8.27 11.29 29.37
N ARG A 117 9.50 10.91 29.02
CA ARG A 117 9.99 9.54 29.16
C ARG A 117 11.42 9.55 29.67
N MET A 118 11.69 8.74 30.70
CA MET A 118 13.05 8.42 31.12
C MET A 118 13.54 7.20 30.33
N LEU A 119 14.65 7.35 29.63
CA LEU A 119 15.37 6.28 28.92
C LEU A 119 16.51 5.80 29.80
N GLN A 120 16.53 4.51 30.12
CA GLN A 120 17.66 3.91 30.81
C GLN A 120 18.87 3.84 29.89
N ALA A 121 20.06 3.97 30.44
CA ALA A 121 21.31 3.87 29.69
C ALA A 121 21.41 2.59 28.83
N SER A 122 20.81 1.49 29.30
CA SER A 122 20.75 0.20 28.58
C SER A 122 19.81 0.20 27.35
N GLU A 123 18.90 1.17 27.23
CA GLU A 123 17.97 1.30 26.11
C GLU A 123 18.55 2.15 24.96
N ILE A 124 19.71 2.79 25.18
CA ILE A 124 20.33 3.68 24.22
C ILE A 124 21.38 2.89 23.41
N GLY A 125 21.09 2.63 22.15
CA GLY A 125 21.97 1.94 21.21
C GLY A 125 22.95 2.85 20.50
N LEU A 126 23.67 2.29 19.54
CA LEU A 126 24.58 3.03 18.65
C LEU A 126 23.79 3.60 17.47
N ASN A 127 23.61 4.92 17.44
CA ASN A 127 22.89 5.62 16.37
C ASN A 127 21.47 5.05 16.13
N GLU A 128 20.73 4.89 17.22
CA GLU A 128 19.37 4.36 17.17
C GLU A 128 18.33 5.43 17.55
N TYR A 129 17.16 5.34 16.93
CA TYR A 129 16.05 6.23 17.25
C TYR A 129 15.35 5.79 18.52
N ALA A 130 15.38 6.66 19.53
CA ALA A 130 14.60 6.49 20.76
C ALA A 130 13.22 7.14 20.58
N ALA A 131 12.17 6.41 20.92
CA ALA A 131 10.79 6.84 20.77
C ALA A 131 10.23 7.44 22.06
N LEU A 132 9.59 8.59 21.94
CA LEU A 132 8.75 9.22 22.95
C LEU A 132 7.30 9.09 22.48
N THR A 133 6.53 8.21 23.11
CA THR A 133 5.11 8.02 22.80
C THR A 133 4.26 9.06 23.52
N LEU A 134 3.28 9.61 22.80
CA LEU A 134 2.28 10.50 23.35
C LEU A 134 1.00 9.72 23.62
N ASP A 135 0.32 10.02 24.72
CA ASP A 135 -1.02 9.49 24.96
C ASP A 135 -2.00 10.01 23.90
N ASP A 136 -3.10 9.27 23.66
CA ASP A 136 -4.11 9.66 22.68
C ASP A 136 -4.59 11.10 22.91
N MET A 137 -4.14 11.98 22.03
CA MET A 137 -4.49 13.41 22.10
C MET A 137 -5.84 13.63 21.42
N GLU A 138 -6.82 14.13 22.17
CA GLU A 138 -8.12 14.53 21.62
C GLU A 138 -8.06 15.87 20.88
N ARG A 139 -6.97 16.62 21.03
CA ARG A 139 -6.80 17.96 20.47
C ARG A 139 -5.89 17.93 19.24
N ASN A 140 -6.33 18.61 18.15
CA ASN A 140 -5.49 18.83 16.99
C ASN A 140 -4.32 19.77 17.32
N LEU A 141 -3.10 19.27 17.13
CA LEU A 141 -1.85 19.98 17.42
C LEU A 141 -1.11 20.44 16.14
N TYR A 142 -1.73 20.37 14.97
CA TYR A 142 -1.13 20.84 13.72
C TYR A 142 -0.78 22.33 13.80
N GLY A 143 0.43 22.67 13.39
CA GLY A 143 0.91 24.05 13.39
C GLY A 143 1.26 24.60 14.76
N ILE A 144 1.21 23.81 15.82
CA ILE A 144 1.66 24.21 17.16
C ILE A 144 3.18 24.11 17.22
N ARG A 145 3.81 25.15 17.71
CA ARG A 145 5.26 25.18 17.96
C ARG A 145 5.59 24.40 19.20
N MET A 146 6.45 23.41 19.05
CA MET A 146 6.86 22.48 20.08
C MET A 146 8.35 22.60 20.39
N LYS A 147 8.73 22.08 21.55
CA LYS A 147 10.10 21.99 21.99
C LYS A 147 10.36 20.58 22.52
N LEU A 148 11.33 19.88 21.93
CA LEU A 148 11.88 18.64 22.47
C LEU A 148 13.06 18.98 23.35
N VAL A 149 13.04 18.53 24.59
CA VAL A 149 14.11 18.72 25.59
C VAL A 149 14.74 17.37 25.89
N VAL A 150 16.06 17.30 25.83
CA VAL A 150 16.83 16.12 26.22
C VAL A 150 17.79 16.51 27.33
N THR A 151 17.67 15.86 28.48
CA THR A 151 18.51 16.11 29.66
C THR A 151 19.03 14.80 30.21
N SER A 152 20.16 14.87 30.93
CA SER A 152 20.69 13.72 31.68
C SER A 152 20.52 13.91 33.19
N VAL A 153 20.09 12.84 33.84
CA VAL A 153 19.88 12.86 35.32
C VAL A 153 21.20 12.66 36.06
N TYR A 154 22.07 11.75 35.61
CA TYR A 154 23.29 11.33 36.29
C TYR A 154 24.50 11.18 35.32
N GLY A 155 24.46 11.80 34.15
CA GLY A 155 25.52 11.64 33.13
C GLY A 155 26.87 12.15 33.65
N GLU A 156 27.91 11.31 33.63
CA GLU A 156 29.28 11.69 33.92
C GLU A 156 30.08 11.88 32.62
N PRO A 157 31.07 12.79 32.59
CA PRO A 157 31.94 12.93 31.43
C PRO A 157 32.68 11.61 31.09
N GLY A 158 32.66 11.21 29.82
CA GLY A 158 33.22 9.96 29.34
C GLY A 158 32.30 8.75 29.42
N MET A 159 31.11 8.85 30.05
CA MET A 159 30.14 7.78 30.27
C MET A 159 28.71 8.17 29.91
N SER A 160 28.52 9.27 29.19
CA SER A 160 27.20 9.80 28.81
C SER A 160 26.87 9.56 27.35
N ALA A 161 25.57 9.52 27.04
CA ALA A 161 25.07 9.45 25.66
C ALA A 161 25.18 10.82 24.95
N THR A 162 24.95 10.82 23.65
CA THR A 162 24.82 12.02 22.81
C THR A 162 23.56 11.96 21.97
N ALA A 163 23.12 13.13 21.50
CA ALA A 163 22.13 13.25 20.45
C ALA A 163 22.82 13.63 19.12
N LEU A 164 22.30 13.12 18.02
CA LEU A 164 22.83 13.38 16.69
C LEU A 164 22.00 14.45 16.00
N TYR A 165 22.68 15.31 15.24
CA TYR A 165 22.03 16.38 14.51
C TYR A 165 22.60 16.54 13.09
N SER A 166 21.89 17.25 12.22
CA SER A 166 22.36 17.64 10.90
C SER A 166 22.65 19.11 10.87
N THR A 167 23.85 19.47 10.42
CA THR A 167 24.29 20.87 10.27
C THR A 167 23.69 21.52 9.04
N THR A 168 23.26 20.72 8.06
CA THR A 168 22.75 21.18 6.76
C THR A 168 21.24 21.35 6.76
N ARG A 169 20.51 20.59 7.61
CA ARG A 169 19.05 20.61 7.66
C ARG A 169 18.55 21.47 8.82
N ARG A 170 17.55 22.29 8.55
CA ARG A 170 16.85 23.07 9.58
C ARG A 170 15.39 22.70 9.58
N LEU A 171 14.87 22.38 10.78
CA LEU A 171 13.45 22.14 10.97
C LEU A 171 12.69 23.48 10.94
N PRO A 172 11.50 23.51 10.29
CA PRO A 172 10.70 24.71 10.21
C PRO A 172 10.24 25.15 11.61
N SER A 173 10.30 26.43 11.87
CA SER A 173 9.90 27.04 13.16
C SER A 173 8.59 27.80 13.06
N SER A 174 8.08 28.01 11.85
CA SER A 174 6.80 28.66 11.56
C SER A 174 6.08 27.98 10.40
N LEU A 175 4.76 28.20 10.31
CA LEU A 175 3.96 27.68 9.19
C LEU A 175 4.34 28.31 7.84
N GLU A 176 4.88 29.53 7.83
CA GLU A 176 5.35 30.19 6.62
C GLU A 176 6.64 29.52 6.11
N GLU A 177 7.59 29.28 7.02
CA GLU A 177 8.84 28.59 6.73
C GLU A 177 8.59 27.14 6.27
N LEU A 178 7.61 26.44 6.89
CA LEU A 178 7.19 25.11 6.46
C LEU A 178 6.72 25.11 5.00
N LYS A 179 5.85 26.05 4.62
CA LYS A 179 5.35 26.16 3.24
C LYS A 179 6.42 26.53 2.23
N GLU A 180 7.39 27.34 2.63
CA GLU A 180 8.54 27.68 1.79
C GLU A 180 9.45 26.48 1.56
N GLN A 181 9.73 25.70 2.59
CA GLN A 181 10.53 24.48 2.51
C GLN A 181 9.81 23.35 1.73
N GLU A 182 8.50 23.20 1.88
CA GLU A 182 7.69 22.31 1.05
C GLU A 182 7.70 22.72 -0.44
N ALA A 183 7.58 24.01 -0.71
CA ALA A 183 7.62 24.53 -2.08
C ALA A 183 9.01 24.43 -2.72
N ALA A 184 10.08 24.49 -1.92
CA ALA A 184 11.46 24.28 -2.35
C ALA A 184 11.83 22.79 -2.52
N GLY A 185 10.99 21.85 -2.04
CA GLY A 185 11.28 20.42 -2.05
C GLY A 185 12.36 19.99 -1.05
N GLU A 186 12.66 20.83 -0.06
CA GLU A 186 13.67 20.57 0.97
C GLU A 186 13.15 19.64 2.08
N LEU A 187 11.83 19.60 2.29
CA LEU A 187 11.14 18.62 3.13
C LEU A 187 10.62 17.51 2.23
N GLY A 188 10.85 16.26 2.63
CA GLY A 188 10.33 15.09 1.91
C GLY A 188 8.84 15.24 1.64
N ASN A 189 8.41 14.89 0.44
CA ASN A 189 7.06 15.11 -0.07
C ASN A 189 6.05 14.32 0.79
N ALA A 190 5.42 14.95 1.77
CA ALA A 190 4.42 14.37 2.68
C ALA A 190 3.11 14.00 1.97
N GLY A 191 3.19 13.42 0.78
CA GLY A 191 2.04 13.06 -0.05
C GLY A 191 2.28 11.99 -1.11
N GLY A 192 3.47 11.42 -1.20
CA GLY A 192 3.83 10.36 -2.16
C GLY A 192 4.07 9.04 -1.45
N GLU A 193 3.27 8.04 -1.80
CA GLU A 193 3.45 6.63 -1.44
C GLU A 193 4.90 6.17 -1.71
N GLU A 194 5.73 6.09 -0.67
CA GLU A 194 6.89 5.22 -0.67
C GLU A 194 7.03 4.60 0.70
N SER A 195 6.90 3.28 0.72
CA SER A 195 7.21 2.42 1.86
C SER A 195 8.69 2.60 2.24
N PRO A 196 9.03 2.56 3.51
CA PRO A 196 10.42 2.64 3.92
C PRO A 196 11.10 1.31 3.67
N GLU A 197 11.83 1.25 2.57
CA GLU A 197 12.80 0.20 2.35
C GLU A 197 14.19 0.82 2.28
N GLY A 198 15.05 0.31 3.13
CA GLY A 198 16.49 0.44 3.00
C GLY A 198 17.16 1.43 3.92
N ALA A 199 17.05 1.22 5.23
CA ALA A 199 18.16 1.58 6.10
C ALA A 199 19.20 0.45 6.04
N GLU A 200 19.85 0.29 4.89
CA GLU A 200 21.15 -0.37 4.86
C GLU A 200 22.15 0.58 5.51
N SER A 201 22.80 0.04 6.54
CA SER A 201 23.91 0.61 7.28
C SER A 201 24.84 1.45 6.39
N ALA A 202 24.76 2.76 6.53
CA ALA A 202 25.80 3.65 6.01
C ALA A 202 27.10 3.34 6.75
N GLY A 203 28.08 3.00 5.96
CA GLY A 203 29.36 2.48 6.33
C GLY A 203 30.12 3.27 7.37
N GLY A 204 30.88 2.50 8.14
CA GLY A 204 31.74 2.98 9.17
C GLY A 204 32.66 4.11 8.76
N LEU A 205 32.72 5.07 9.62
CA LEU A 205 33.82 6.03 9.72
C LEU A 205 35.09 5.24 10.07
N GLU A 206 36.04 5.23 9.15
CA GLU A 206 37.36 4.69 9.32
C GLU A 206 38.11 5.41 10.48
N SER A 207 38.55 4.63 11.46
CA SER A 207 39.53 5.07 12.42
C SER A 207 40.92 4.79 11.87
N PRO A 208 41.88 5.68 12.02
CA PRO A 208 43.22 5.47 11.51
C PRO A 208 44.16 4.73 12.48
N ALA A 209 44.84 3.75 11.91
CA ALA A 209 46.19 3.32 12.17
C ALA A 209 46.64 2.70 13.51
N GLY A 210 47.19 1.55 13.39
CA GLY A 210 48.23 1.06 14.33
C GLY A 210 48.62 -0.38 14.21
N THR A 211 49.73 -0.63 13.47
CA THR A 211 50.80 -1.63 13.66
C THR A 211 50.57 -3.13 13.38
N GLU A 212 51.17 -3.59 12.27
CA GLU A 212 52.21 -4.63 12.11
C GLU A 212 52.17 -5.84 13.07
N GLU A 213 52.23 -7.02 12.67
CA GLU A 213 52.84 -8.04 11.80
C GLU A 213 52.83 -9.41 12.53
N PRO A 214 53.35 -10.50 12.06
CA PRO A 214 53.16 -11.26 10.85
C PRO A 214 52.95 -12.79 11.08
N GLY A 215 52.63 -13.51 10.01
CA GLY A 215 53.20 -14.84 9.94
C GLY A 215 52.37 -16.05 9.58
N ARG A 216 52.67 -16.57 8.41
CA ARG A 216 52.94 -17.97 8.01
C ARG A 216 51.82 -18.79 7.34
N ALA A 217 51.92 -18.86 6.04
CA ALA A 217 52.47 -19.96 5.23
C ALA A 217 51.64 -21.25 5.10
N GLY A 218 51.45 -21.63 3.85
CA GLY A 218 51.30 -23.03 3.40
C GLY A 218 50.17 -23.22 2.40
N ASN A 219 50.43 -23.17 1.18
CA ASN A 219 50.93 -24.10 0.19
C ASN A 219 49.87 -24.94 -0.51
N ALA A 220 49.89 -24.84 -1.76
CA ALA A 220 50.03 -25.71 -2.90
C ALA A 220 48.78 -25.98 -3.73
N GLY A 221 48.84 -25.68 -4.94
CA GLY A 221 49.04 -26.37 -6.21
C GLY A 221 47.80 -26.26 -7.04
N GLY A 222 47.81 -25.89 -8.26
CA GLY A 222 48.62 -26.07 -9.40
C GLY A 222 47.71 -26.12 -10.61
N THR A 223 48.19 -25.50 -11.68
CA THR A 223 48.11 -25.85 -13.12
C THR A 223 46.78 -25.56 -13.80
N ASP A 224 46.65 -24.94 -14.96
CA ASP A 224 47.51 -24.65 -16.10
C ASP A 224 46.93 -23.52 -16.95
N SER A 225 47.82 -22.75 -17.57
CA SER A 225 47.58 -21.87 -18.71
C SER A 225 47.57 -22.71 -20.02
N PRO A 226 47.44 -22.19 -21.28
CA PRO A 226 48.02 -20.92 -21.77
C PRO A 226 47.30 -20.18 -22.92
N GLU A 227 47.90 -19.04 -23.29
CA GLU A 227 48.06 -18.39 -24.62
C GLU A 227 46.88 -17.62 -25.21
N GLY A 228 47.04 -16.48 -25.78
CA GLY A 228 48.21 -15.71 -26.19
C GLY A 228 47.80 -14.44 -26.93
N THR A 229 48.75 -13.54 -27.00
CA THR A 229 49.07 -12.53 -28.03
C THR A 229 48.06 -11.40 -28.27
N GLY A 230 48.43 -10.17 -28.35
CA GLY A 230 49.67 -9.44 -28.48
C GLY A 230 49.44 -7.96 -28.72
N THR A 231 50.42 -7.18 -28.38
CA THR A 231 50.97 -5.95 -28.99
C THR A 231 50.08 -4.71 -29.07
N ALA A 232 50.52 -3.50 -28.85
CA ALA A 232 51.72 -2.81 -28.43
C ALA A 232 51.48 -1.31 -28.38
N ALA A 233 52.22 -0.65 -27.52
CA ALA A 233 52.93 0.65 -27.66
C ALA A 233 52.12 1.94 -27.75
N GLY A 234 52.47 2.92 -27.04
CA GLY A 234 53.46 3.90 -26.87
C GLY A 234 53.02 5.00 -25.93
N THR A 235 53.75 5.27 -24.87
CA THR A 235 54.66 6.40 -24.64
C THR A 235 54.11 7.76 -25.03
N GLU A 236 53.99 8.69 -24.09
CA GLU A 236 55.02 9.65 -23.65
C GLU A 236 54.45 10.63 -22.59
N GLU A 237 55.20 10.75 -21.50
CA GLU A 237 55.37 11.95 -20.70
C GLU A 237 56.50 12.79 -21.35
N PRO A 238 56.91 13.99 -20.93
CA PRO A 238 56.73 14.74 -19.69
C PRO A 238 56.71 16.30 -19.80
N GLU A 239 56.91 16.96 -18.65
CA GLU A 239 57.51 18.29 -18.35
C GLU A 239 56.56 19.50 -18.21
N ARG A 240 56.54 20.13 -17.09
CA ARG A 240 57.42 20.90 -16.17
C ARG A 240 57.34 22.42 -16.36
N ALA A 241 57.34 23.08 -15.23
CA ALA A 241 57.80 24.46 -14.93
C ALA A 241 56.77 25.56 -15.18
N GLY A 242 56.59 26.51 -14.36
CA GLY A 242 57.29 27.09 -13.21
C GLY A 242 56.75 28.47 -12.92
N ASN A 243 56.71 28.79 -11.70
CA ASN A 243 57.33 29.89 -11.02
C ASN A 243 56.70 31.31 -10.99
N ALA A 244 56.62 31.80 -9.76
CA ALA A 244 56.94 33.14 -9.21
C ALA A 244 55.88 34.24 -9.41
N GLY A 245 55.47 34.86 -8.36
CA GLY A 245 56.11 35.69 -7.41
C GLY A 245 55.28 36.94 -7.13
N GLY A 246 55.41 37.43 -5.92
CA GLY A 246 55.38 38.86 -5.58
C GLY A 246 54.14 39.32 -4.79
N THR A 247 54.20 39.31 -3.45
CA THR A 247 54.44 40.48 -2.59
C THR A 247 53.60 41.72 -2.90
N ASP A 248 52.76 42.13 -1.92
CA ASP A 248 53.01 43.32 -1.09
C ASP A 248 51.81 43.59 -0.17
N SER A 249 52.13 43.72 1.12
CA SER A 249 51.36 44.53 2.09
C SER A 249 51.88 45.97 1.98
N PRO A 250 51.19 46.99 2.45
CA PRO A 250 51.29 47.34 3.86
C PRO A 250 50.04 48.06 4.50
N GLU A 251 50.00 47.89 5.82
CA GLU A 251 49.88 48.89 6.90
C GLU A 251 48.88 50.04 6.81
N GLY A 252 48.07 50.14 7.86
CA GLY A 252 48.19 51.26 8.77
C GLY A 252 46.92 51.75 9.45
N ALA A 253 47.05 51.75 10.74
CA ALA A 253 46.68 52.72 11.75
C ALA A 253 45.25 52.75 12.29
N GLU A 254 45.09 52.28 13.53
CA GLU A 254 44.93 53.08 14.76
C GLU A 254 43.73 54.05 14.76
N ASN A 255 42.73 53.86 15.65
CA ASN A 255 42.68 54.64 16.87
C ASN A 255 41.65 54.20 17.91
N ALA A 256 42.07 54.27 19.10
CA ALA A 256 41.58 54.06 20.40
C ALA A 256 40.28 54.82 20.79
N GLY A 257 39.65 54.33 21.81
CA GLY A 257 39.05 55.17 22.81
C GLY A 257 37.66 54.79 23.34
N GLY A 258 37.61 54.41 24.61
CA GLY A 258 36.48 54.70 25.44
C GLY A 258 35.83 53.52 26.16
N ALA A 259 36.41 53.17 27.32
CA ALA A 259 35.74 52.45 28.35
C ALA A 259 34.72 53.32 29.07
N GLU A 260 33.52 52.85 29.28
CA GLU A 260 32.72 53.21 30.45
C GLU A 260 31.81 52.01 30.86
N SER A 261 32.05 51.62 32.06
CA SER A 261 31.32 50.66 32.88
C SER A 261 29.89 51.11 33.18
N GLN A 262 28.92 50.25 33.06
CA GLN A 262 27.74 50.26 33.92
C GLN A 262 27.29 48.82 34.20
N GLU A 263 27.57 48.41 35.40
CA GLU A 263 26.89 47.31 36.11
C GLU A 263 25.45 47.68 36.41
N SER A 264 24.64 46.64 36.47
CA SER A 264 23.35 46.46 37.14
C SER A 264 22.11 46.52 36.26
N SER A 265 21.62 45.35 35.94
CA SER A 265 20.21 44.93 35.98
C SER A 265 20.05 43.55 35.30
N GLY A 266 20.49 42.51 35.98
CA GLY A 266 20.46 41.18 35.42
C GLY A 266 19.63 40.21 36.27
N GLU A 267 18.35 40.53 36.54
CA GLU A 267 17.45 39.52 37.16
C GLU A 267 15.99 39.59 36.69
N ALA A 268 15.66 40.38 35.67
CA ALA A 268 14.29 40.50 35.15
C ALA A 268 14.16 40.14 33.65
N GLU A 269 15.23 39.72 32.96
CA GLU A 269 15.20 39.37 31.53
C GLU A 269 15.09 37.86 31.25
N ASP A 270 15.25 37.00 32.25
CA ASP A 270 15.27 35.55 32.02
C ASP A 270 13.88 34.87 31.88
N GLU A 271 12.82 35.50 32.40
CA GLU A 271 11.45 34.93 32.24
C GLU A 271 10.75 35.31 30.92
N MET A 272 11.24 36.30 30.16
CA MET A 272 10.67 36.66 28.85
C MET A 272 11.46 36.13 27.63
N SER A 273 12.56 35.46 27.84
CA SER A 273 13.45 34.99 26.78
C SER A 273 12.96 33.70 26.08
N GLY A 274 12.17 32.88 26.74
CA GLY A 274 11.65 31.61 26.20
C GLY A 274 10.65 31.77 25.05
N ALA A 275 9.93 32.89 24.98
CA ALA A 275 8.89 33.13 23.97
C ALA A 275 9.44 33.70 22.62
N ARG A 276 10.72 34.06 22.54
CA ARG A 276 11.34 34.72 21.37
C ARG A 276 12.49 33.94 20.71
N ARG A 277 12.81 32.72 21.19
CA ARG A 277 13.85 31.94 20.51
C ARG A 277 13.31 31.51 19.14
N ASN A 278 13.98 31.93 18.07
CA ASN A 278 13.71 31.47 16.71
C ASN A 278 13.97 29.96 16.67
N GLY A 279 13.26 29.22 15.81
CA GLY A 279 13.44 27.77 15.65
C GLY A 279 14.91 27.40 15.54
N GLY A 280 15.31 26.25 16.12
CA GLY A 280 16.69 25.77 16.07
C GLY A 280 17.03 24.86 17.22
N LEU A 281 18.27 24.40 17.19
CA LEU A 281 18.90 23.55 18.19
C LEU A 281 19.69 24.42 19.19
N TYR A 282 19.52 24.15 20.46
CA TYR A 282 20.26 24.86 21.54
C TYR A 282 20.89 23.84 22.48
N LEU A 283 22.11 24.09 22.89
CA LEU A 283 22.85 23.39 23.93
C LEU A 283 23.18 24.38 25.04
N ASP A 284 22.65 24.17 26.26
CA ASP A 284 22.83 25.06 27.41
C ASP A 284 22.57 26.54 27.06
N GLY A 285 21.52 26.79 26.27
CA GLY A 285 21.12 28.12 25.81
C GLY A 285 21.93 28.69 24.67
N LYS A 286 22.99 28.03 24.18
CA LYS A 286 23.76 28.44 22.99
C LYS A 286 23.18 27.77 21.75
N GLN A 287 22.88 28.55 20.72
CA GLN A 287 22.38 28.04 19.45
C GLN A 287 23.47 27.28 18.69
N LEU A 288 23.16 26.07 18.27
CA LEU A 288 23.96 25.27 17.36
C LEU A 288 23.46 25.40 15.91
N PRO A 289 24.33 25.23 14.90
CA PRO A 289 23.90 25.18 13.51
C PRO A 289 23.11 23.89 13.25
N GLY A 290 22.00 23.98 12.50
CA GLY A 290 21.24 22.80 12.11
C GLY A 290 20.11 22.40 13.05
N SER A 291 19.75 21.12 13.03
CA SER A 291 18.64 20.56 13.83
C SER A 291 18.91 19.14 14.25
N LEU A 292 18.39 18.72 15.41
CA LEU A 292 18.39 17.32 15.86
C LEU A 292 17.71 16.44 14.81
N CYS A 293 18.24 15.23 14.62
CA CYS A 293 17.60 14.20 13.83
C CYS A 293 16.40 13.66 14.62
N ILE A 294 15.24 14.24 14.37
CA ILE A 294 13.96 13.85 14.94
C ILE A 294 13.00 13.45 13.84
N ALA A 295 12.02 12.62 14.18
CA ALA A 295 10.90 12.30 13.31
C ALA A 295 9.61 12.35 14.12
N VAL A 296 8.53 12.86 13.51
CA VAL A 296 7.21 12.97 14.13
C VAL A 296 6.24 12.13 13.33
N SER A 297 5.56 11.19 13.99
CA SER A 297 4.52 10.37 13.41
C SER A 297 3.22 10.44 14.22
N GLY A 298 2.11 10.22 13.56
CA GLY A 298 0.80 10.27 14.19
C GLY A 298 -0.34 10.11 13.18
N LYS A 299 -1.48 10.73 13.46
CA LYS A 299 -2.68 10.64 12.64
C LYS A 299 -3.06 12.01 12.09
N ASP A 300 -3.40 12.07 10.79
CA ASP A 300 -3.98 13.24 10.15
C ASP A 300 -5.45 13.01 9.82
N GLU A 301 -6.24 14.08 9.89
CA GLU A 301 -7.64 14.05 9.51
C GLU A 301 -7.81 13.93 7.99
N VAL A 302 -8.65 13.00 7.55
CA VAL A 302 -8.96 12.81 6.13
C VAL A 302 -10.27 13.53 5.80
N TRP A 303 -10.21 14.50 4.88
CA TRP A 303 -11.37 15.27 4.40
C TRP A 303 -12.54 14.37 3.96
N VAL A 304 -12.26 13.24 3.32
CA VAL A 304 -13.29 12.28 2.87
C VAL A 304 -14.07 11.70 4.05
N GLY A 305 -13.44 11.47 5.19
CA GLY A 305 -14.10 10.95 6.39
C GLY A 305 -15.08 11.96 6.99
N GLN A 306 -14.67 13.23 7.07
CA GLN A 306 -15.50 14.31 7.60
C GLN A 306 -16.77 14.50 6.75
N HIS A 307 -16.65 14.38 5.41
CA HIS A 307 -17.76 14.60 4.46
C HIS A 307 -18.35 13.30 3.90
N PHE A 308 -18.07 12.15 4.53
CA PHE A 308 -18.46 10.82 4.02
C PHE A 308 -19.97 10.73 3.72
N TRP A 309 -20.82 11.15 4.66
CA TRP A 309 -22.27 11.05 4.49
C TRP A 309 -22.82 12.01 3.42
N GLU A 310 -22.21 13.16 3.24
CA GLU A 310 -22.54 14.11 2.18
C GLU A 310 -22.19 13.53 0.82
N ILE A 311 -20.98 12.99 0.67
CA ILE A 311 -20.51 12.32 -0.54
C ILE A 311 -21.41 11.12 -0.86
N ALA A 312 -21.75 10.31 0.14
CA ALA A 312 -22.64 9.17 -0.02
C ALA A 312 -24.06 9.63 -0.45
N ALA A 313 -24.58 10.70 0.16
CA ALA A 313 -25.89 11.24 -0.23
C ALA A 313 -25.89 11.74 -1.69
N VAL A 314 -24.86 12.50 -2.09
CA VAL A 314 -24.73 13.00 -3.48
C VAL A 314 -24.63 11.84 -4.47
N PHE A 315 -23.82 10.82 -4.16
CA PHE A 315 -23.69 9.64 -5.00
C PHE A 315 -24.99 8.84 -5.08
N GLY A 316 -25.70 8.67 -3.97
CA GLY A 316 -27.02 8.04 -3.92
C GLY A 316 -28.08 8.80 -4.75
N LEU A 317 -28.07 10.13 -4.70
CA LEU A 317 -28.94 10.96 -5.54
C LEU A 317 -28.60 10.82 -7.02
N MET A 318 -27.32 10.78 -7.38
CA MET A 318 -26.87 10.55 -8.75
C MET A 318 -27.33 9.19 -9.28
N LEU A 319 -27.15 8.11 -8.49
CA LEU A 319 -27.65 6.78 -8.85
C LEU A 319 -29.18 6.74 -8.99
N SER A 320 -29.88 7.43 -8.11
CA SER A 320 -31.36 7.58 -8.17
C SER A 320 -31.79 8.30 -9.43
N ALA A 321 -31.11 9.37 -9.83
CA ALA A 321 -31.37 10.09 -11.06
C ALA A 321 -31.16 9.21 -12.31
N VAL A 322 -30.04 8.46 -12.34
CA VAL A 322 -29.75 7.49 -13.41
C VAL A 322 -30.83 6.42 -13.48
N TYR A 323 -31.26 5.90 -12.32
CA TYR A 323 -32.37 4.94 -12.25
C TYR A 323 -33.68 5.52 -12.79
N CYS A 324 -34.06 6.74 -12.37
CA CYS A 324 -35.27 7.41 -12.82
C CYS A 324 -35.28 7.64 -14.33
N VAL A 325 -34.14 8.08 -14.90
CA VAL A 325 -33.98 8.25 -16.36
C VAL A 325 -34.12 6.91 -17.08
N SER A 326 -33.50 5.86 -16.56
CA SER A 326 -33.56 4.49 -17.09
C SER A 326 -35.02 3.95 -17.05
N ALA A 327 -35.71 4.11 -15.92
CA ALA A 327 -37.09 3.71 -15.74
C ALA A 327 -38.03 4.48 -16.67
N TRP A 328 -37.85 5.80 -16.82
CA TRP A 328 -38.60 6.63 -17.73
C TRP A 328 -38.41 6.24 -19.20
N ARG A 329 -37.14 5.94 -19.62
CA ARG A 329 -36.83 5.42 -20.97
C ARG A 329 -37.51 4.07 -21.22
N SER A 330 -37.42 3.17 -20.23
CA SER A 330 -38.02 1.83 -20.29
C SER A 330 -39.56 1.90 -20.34
N SER A 331 -40.21 2.80 -19.57
CA SER A 331 -41.67 3.01 -19.58
C SER A 331 -42.18 3.54 -20.93
N ARG A 332 -41.33 4.26 -21.67
CA ARG A 332 -41.63 4.73 -23.04
C ARG A 332 -41.33 3.70 -24.14
N GLY A 333 -41.03 2.46 -23.76
CA GLY A 333 -40.73 1.37 -24.70
C GLY A 333 -39.38 1.49 -25.42
N LYS A 334 -38.50 2.42 -24.99
CA LYS A 334 -37.13 2.51 -25.51
C LYS A 334 -36.27 1.41 -24.85
N ARG A 335 -35.39 0.77 -25.63
CA ARG A 335 -34.46 -0.23 -25.10
C ARG A 335 -33.52 0.44 -24.12
N ASP A 336 -33.67 0.10 -22.84
CA ASP A 336 -32.76 0.51 -21.79
C ASP A 336 -31.86 -0.68 -21.38
N LEU A 337 -30.57 -0.43 -21.22
CA LEU A 337 -29.59 -1.49 -20.99
C LEU A 337 -29.81 -2.16 -19.61
N PHE A 338 -30.06 -1.36 -18.59
CA PHE A 338 -30.26 -1.84 -17.21
C PHE A 338 -31.47 -2.76 -17.10
N PHE A 339 -32.65 -2.30 -17.53
CA PHE A 339 -33.88 -3.09 -17.45
C PHE A 339 -33.90 -4.27 -18.42
N SER A 340 -33.24 -4.16 -19.59
CA SER A 340 -33.13 -5.28 -20.53
C SER A 340 -32.25 -6.40 -19.99
N THR A 341 -31.15 -6.08 -19.27
CA THR A 341 -30.30 -7.08 -18.63
C THR A 341 -30.97 -7.68 -17.39
N ALA A 342 -31.64 -6.89 -16.57
CA ALA A 342 -32.41 -7.38 -15.41
C ALA A 342 -33.54 -8.34 -15.83
N LEU A 343 -34.29 -7.99 -16.89
CA LEU A 343 -35.30 -8.86 -17.47
C LEU A 343 -34.72 -10.14 -18.06
N ALA A 344 -33.57 -10.04 -18.73
CA ALA A 344 -32.89 -11.22 -19.26
C ALA A 344 -32.42 -12.16 -18.13
N LEU A 345 -31.82 -11.61 -17.07
CA LEU A 345 -31.44 -12.39 -15.89
C LEU A 345 -32.64 -13.07 -15.23
N LYS A 346 -33.75 -12.36 -15.03
CA LYS A 346 -34.98 -12.94 -14.51
C LYS A 346 -35.55 -14.03 -15.41
N ARG A 347 -35.56 -13.79 -16.73
CA ARG A 347 -36.11 -14.73 -17.72
C ARG A 347 -35.28 -15.99 -17.87
N TYR A 348 -33.95 -15.87 -17.82
CA TYR A 348 -33.02 -16.96 -18.05
C TYR A 348 -32.37 -17.47 -16.76
N GLY A 349 -32.71 -16.93 -15.58
CA GLY A 349 -32.16 -17.31 -14.27
C GLY A 349 -32.29 -18.81 -14.01
N PHE A 350 -33.47 -19.39 -14.23
CA PHE A 350 -33.69 -20.84 -14.13
C PHE A 350 -32.79 -21.65 -15.06
N LEU A 351 -32.59 -21.18 -16.30
CA LEU A 351 -31.68 -21.86 -17.24
C LEU A 351 -30.24 -21.78 -16.75
N MET A 352 -29.80 -20.61 -16.24
CA MET A 352 -28.46 -20.44 -15.70
C MET A 352 -28.24 -21.36 -14.51
N GLU A 353 -29.20 -21.46 -13.59
CA GLU A 353 -29.17 -22.37 -12.45
C GLU A 353 -29.03 -23.84 -12.90
N GLN A 354 -29.82 -24.26 -13.90
CA GLN A 354 -29.75 -25.62 -14.44
C GLN A 354 -28.41 -25.91 -15.12
N LEU A 355 -27.84 -24.94 -15.84
CA LEU A 355 -26.52 -25.09 -16.46
C LEU A 355 -25.41 -25.22 -15.39
N VAL A 356 -25.43 -24.35 -14.38
CA VAL A 356 -24.47 -24.41 -13.26
C VAL A 356 -24.60 -25.73 -12.51
N SER A 357 -25.85 -26.14 -12.16
CA SER A 357 -26.10 -27.42 -11.47
C SER A 357 -25.66 -28.64 -12.29
N ARG A 358 -25.88 -28.60 -13.61
CA ARG A 358 -25.39 -29.64 -14.52
C ARG A 358 -23.87 -29.76 -14.46
N ASP A 359 -23.18 -28.62 -14.61
CA ASP A 359 -21.72 -28.58 -14.66
C ASP A 359 -21.13 -29.05 -13.31
N PHE A 360 -21.76 -28.67 -12.20
CA PHE A 360 -21.40 -29.12 -10.87
C PHE A 360 -21.57 -30.65 -10.70
N LYS A 361 -22.72 -31.19 -11.11
CA LYS A 361 -22.96 -32.64 -11.07
C LYS A 361 -21.97 -33.39 -11.96
N VAL A 362 -21.66 -32.89 -13.14
CA VAL A 362 -20.72 -33.57 -14.06
C VAL A 362 -19.32 -33.62 -13.47
N ARG A 363 -18.85 -32.53 -12.85
CA ARG A 363 -17.49 -32.44 -12.25
C ARG A 363 -17.31 -33.46 -11.11
N TYR A 364 -18.33 -33.65 -10.28
CA TYR A 364 -18.20 -34.42 -9.04
C TYR A 364 -18.89 -35.82 -9.04
N LYS A 365 -19.61 -36.17 -10.10
CA LYS A 365 -20.48 -37.38 -10.15
C LYS A 365 -19.78 -38.73 -9.92
N ARG A 366 -18.47 -38.84 -10.22
CA ARG A 366 -17.71 -40.09 -10.15
C ARG A 366 -16.49 -40.00 -9.23
N SER A 367 -16.44 -39.00 -8.37
CA SER A 367 -15.33 -38.80 -7.46
C SER A 367 -15.66 -39.33 -6.06
N LEU A 368 -14.74 -40.08 -5.43
CA LEU A 368 -14.88 -40.58 -4.05
C LEU A 368 -14.98 -39.43 -3.04
N LEU A 369 -14.16 -38.41 -3.20
CA LEU A 369 -14.16 -37.22 -2.34
C LEU A 369 -15.15 -36.16 -2.81
N GLY A 370 -15.66 -36.27 -4.04
CA GLY A 370 -16.66 -35.35 -4.58
C GLY A 370 -16.24 -33.87 -4.44
N ILE A 371 -17.10 -33.10 -3.79
CA ILE A 371 -16.91 -31.66 -3.56
C ILE A 371 -15.72 -31.36 -2.64
N LEU A 372 -15.29 -32.31 -1.81
CA LEU A 372 -14.12 -32.11 -0.93
C LEU A 372 -12.84 -31.85 -1.70
N TRP A 373 -12.75 -32.23 -2.97
CA TRP A 373 -11.62 -31.81 -3.83
C TRP A 373 -11.51 -30.32 -4.01
N SER A 374 -12.62 -29.57 -4.02
CA SER A 374 -12.58 -28.10 -4.07
C SER A 374 -12.01 -27.48 -2.79
N PHE A 375 -12.08 -28.22 -1.68
CA PHE A 375 -11.48 -27.85 -0.41
C PHE A 375 -9.99 -28.27 -0.34
N PHE A 376 -9.68 -29.53 -0.65
CA PHE A 376 -8.32 -30.06 -0.53
C PHE A 376 -7.35 -29.48 -1.56
N ASN A 377 -7.81 -29.20 -2.78
CA ASN A 377 -6.93 -28.72 -3.84
C ASN A 377 -6.22 -27.39 -3.49
N PRO A 378 -6.91 -26.32 -3.07
CA PRO A 378 -6.25 -25.10 -2.62
C PRO A 378 -5.33 -25.34 -1.42
N LEU A 379 -5.76 -26.15 -0.45
CA LEU A 379 -5.00 -26.45 0.75
C LEU A 379 -3.69 -27.19 0.44
N LEU A 380 -3.77 -28.27 -0.34
CA LEU A 380 -2.60 -29.07 -0.71
C LEU A 380 -1.63 -28.26 -1.60
N THR A 381 -2.16 -27.48 -2.54
CA THR A 381 -1.35 -26.62 -3.39
C THR A 381 -0.59 -25.58 -2.55
N MET A 382 -1.28 -24.95 -1.60
CA MET A 382 -0.66 -24.01 -0.65
C MET A 382 0.40 -24.72 0.19
N LEU A 383 0.11 -25.92 0.71
CA LEU A 383 1.05 -26.66 1.56
C LEU A 383 2.34 -27.00 0.81
N VAL A 384 2.24 -27.45 -0.44
CA VAL A 384 3.43 -27.72 -1.29
C VAL A 384 4.24 -26.45 -1.52
N GLN A 385 3.56 -25.35 -1.87
CA GLN A 385 4.21 -24.07 -2.11
C GLN A 385 4.82 -23.49 -0.83
N PHE A 386 4.11 -23.59 0.30
CA PHE A 386 4.63 -23.20 1.61
C PHE A 386 5.94 -23.91 1.94
N VAL A 387 6.01 -25.24 1.76
CA VAL A 387 7.25 -26.01 2.01
C VAL A 387 8.40 -25.52 1.14
N VAL A 388 8.14 -25.18 -0.13
CA VAL A 388 9.17 -24.69 -1.06
C VAL A 388 9.60 -23.26 -0.72
N PHE A 389 8.65 -22.35 -0.61
CA PHE A 389 8.94 -20.92 -0.52
C PHE A 389 9.27 -20.44 0.89
N SER A 390 8.79 -21.10 1.95
CA SER A 390 9.17 -20.79 3.34
C SER A 390 10.67 -21.00 3.61
N GLN A 391 11.33 -21.87 2.83
CA GLN A 391 12.79 -22.06 2.93
C GLN A 391 13.59 -21.04 2.11
N LEU A 392 13.00 -20.51 1.04
CA LEU A 392 13.63 -19.54 0.16
C LEU A 392 13.54 -18.10 0.70
N PHE A 393 12.39 -17.73 1.23
CA PHE A 393 12.12 -16.40 1.80
C PHE A 393 12.07 -16.50 3.33
N LYS A 394 13.24 -16.64 3.93
CA LYS A 394 13.36 -16.67 5.40
C LYS A 394 13.11 -15.27 5.95
N SER A 395 12.06 -15.13 6.69
CA SER A 395 11.75 -14.08 7.68
C SER A 395 11.06 -12.77 7.28
N ASP A 396 10.86 -12.42 6.02
CA ASP A 396 10.29 -11.09 5.68
C ASP A 396 8.74 -11.03 5.65
N ILE A 397 8.07 -12.14 5.88
CA ILE A 397 6.60 -12.21 5.83
C ILE A 397 6.09 -12.90 7.10
N ASP A 398 5.34 -12.18 7.95
CA ASP A 398 4.87 -12.67 9.25
C ASP A 398 4.05 -13.95 9.14
N ASN A 399 3.11 -14.04 8.20
CA ASN A 399 2.30 -15.24 7.98
C ASN A 399 2.29 -15.66 6.52
N ILE A 400 3.39 -16.28 6.08
CA ILE A 400 3.58 -16.71 4.69
C ILE A 400 2.47 -17.65 4.19
N ALA A 401 1.84 -18.45 5.07
CA ALA A 401 0.76 -19.37 4.69
C ALA A 401 -0.49 -18.60 4.25
N VAL A 402 -0.92 -17.62 5.04
CA VAL A 402 -2.07 -16.76 4.72
C VAL A 402 -1.73 -15.86 3.54
N TYR A 403 -0.51 -15.32 3.50
CA TYR A 403 -0.01 -14.48 2.40
C TYR A 403 -0.11 -15.19 1.03
N MET A 404 0.38 -16.42 0.95
CA MET A 404 0.34 -17.20 -0.28
C MET A 404 -1.08 -17.62 -0.64
N LEU A 405 -1.84 -18.14 0.34
CA LEU A 405 -3.17 -18.69 0.10
C LEU A 405 -4.15 -17.59 -0.35
N SER A 406 -4.09 -16.39 0.23
CA SER A 406 -4.93 -15.25 -0.14
C SER A 406 -4.75 -14.86 -1.61
N GLY A 407 -3.50 -14.80 -2.10
CA GLY A 407 -3.19 -14.50 -3.50
C GLY A 407 -3.59 -15.63 -4.45
N LEU A 408 -3.26 -16.88 -4.08
CA LEU A 408 -3.53 -18.06 -4.89
C LEU A 408 -5.02 -18.30 -5.14
N ILE A 409 -5.85 -18.10 -4.14
CA ILE A 409 -7.30 -18.32 -4.26
C ILE A 409 -7.90 -17.37 -5.31
N ILE A 410 -7.53 -16.12 -5.30
CA ILE A 410 -7.99 -15.12 -6.29
C ILE A 410 -7.48 -15.49 -7.69
N PHE A 411 -6.20 -15.77 -7.81
CA PHE A 411 -5.58 -16.05 -9.10
C PHE A 411 -6.10 -17.36 -9.70
N ASN A 412 -6.23 -18.41 -8.90
CA ASN A 412 -6.78 -19.71 -9.33
C ASN A 412 -8.24 -19.57 -9.76
N PHE A 413 -9.05 -18.79 -9.03
CA PHE A 413 -10.42 -18.50 -9.45
C PHE A 413 -10.45 -17.82 -10.82
N PHE A 414 -9.65 -16.76 -11.01
CA PHE A 414 -9.59 -16.04 -12.27
C PHE A 414 -9.21 -16.96 -13.43
N THR A 415 -8.15 -17.72 -13.30
CA THR A 415 -7.66 -18.63 -14.36
C THR A 415 -8.64 -19.75 -14.66
N GLU A 416 -9.26 -20.34 -13.64
CA GLU A 416 -10.31 -21.35 -13.80
C GLU A 416 -11.56 -20.75 -14.47
N ALA A 417 -12.07 -19.63 -13.99
CA ALA A 417 -13.28 -19.00 -14.51
C ALA A 417 -13.12 -18.62 -15.98
N VAL A 418 -12.00 -18.00 -16.33
CA VAL A 418 -11.70 -17.60 -17.71
C VAL A 418 -11.46 -18.82 -18.61
N GLY A 419 -10.70 -19.81 -18.14
CA GLY A 419 -10.47 -21.06 -18.87
C GLY A 419 -11.77 -21.83 -19.17
N GLN A 420 -12.69 -21.89 -18.21
CA GLN A 420 -14.01 -22.46 -18.41
C GLN A 420 -14.89 -21.66 -19.38
N ALA A 421 -14.86 -20.32 -19.24
CA ALA A 421 -15.62 -19.41 -20.09
C ALA A 421 -15.14 -19.46 -21.55
N LEU A 422 -13.83 -19.56 -21.77
CA LEU A 422 -13.17 -19.61 -23.08
C LEU A 422 -13.83 -20.66 -23.99
N GLY A 423 -13.96 -21.90 -23.55
CA GLY A 423 -14.57 -23.00 -24.33
C GLY A 423 -16.10 -23.01 -24.34
N SER A 424 -16.75 -22.11 -23.58
CA SER A 424 -18.19 -22.20 -23.31
C SER A 424 -19.10 -22.16 -24.54
N ILE A 425 -18.74 -21.43 -25.58
CA ILE A 425 -19.52 -21.31 -26.81
C ILE A 425 -19.32 -22.57 -27.69
N VAL A 426 -18.08 -22.94 -27.92
CA VAL A 426 -17.72 -24.09 -28.80
C VAL A 426 -18.27 -25.41 -28.24
N TYR A 427 -18.08 -25.64 -26.94
CA TYR A 427 -18.53 -26.90 -26.30
C TYR A 427 -20.05 -27.01 -26.14
N ASN A 428 -20.79 -25.89 -26.18
CA ASN A 428 -22.25 -25.89 -26.16
C ASN A 428 -22.87 -25.64 -27.56
N ALA A 429 -22.11 -25.79 -28.64
CA ALA A 429 -22.58 -25.62 -30.01
C ALA A 429 -23.88 -26.38 -30.34
N PRO A 430 -24.04 -27.70 -29.94
CA PRO A 430 -25.28 -28.41 -30.19
C PRO A 430 -26.52 -27.83 -29.52
N LEU A 431 -26.32 -27.12 -28.38
CA LEU A 431 -27.43 -26.47 -27.68
C LEU A 431 -27.75 -25.10 -28.31
N ILE A 432 -26.70 -24.34 -28.70
CA ILE A 432 -26.83 -23.01 -29.31
C ILE A 432 -27.53 -23.09 -30.65
N THR A 433 -27.33 -24.16 -31.43
CA THR A 433 -27.96 -24.35 -32.72
C THR A 433 -29.42 -24.78 -32.62
N LYS A 434 -29.81 -25.46 -31.55
CA LYS A 434 -31.18 -26.01 -31.36
C LYS A 434 -32.12 -25.10 -30.59
N VAL A 435 -31.60 -24.25 -29.67
CA VAL A 435 -32.41 -23.44 -28.77
C VAL A 435 -31.97 -21.97 -28.85
N TYR A 436 -32.93 -21.09 -29.07
CA TYR A 436 -32.66 -19.65 -29.09
C TYR A 436 -32.49 -19.12 -27.66
N VAL A 437 -31.22 -19.01 -27.23
CA VAL A 437 -30.81 -18.46 -25.95
C VAL A 437 -29.77 -17.37 -26.20
N PRO A 438 -29.79 -16.24 -25.47
CA PRO A 438 -28.72 -15.25 -25.56
C PRO A 438 -27.36 -15.87 -25.27
N LYS A 439 -26.44 -15.75 -26.23
CA LYS A 439 -25.17 -16.51 -26.21
C LYS A 439 -24.25 -16.15 -25.04
N TYR A 440 -24.35 -14.91 -24.50
CA TYR A 440 -23.56 -14.49 -23.33
C TYR A 440 -23.88 -15.27 -22.04
N ILE A 441 -25.02 -15.96 -21.98
CA ILE A 441 -25.40 -16.82 -20.83
C ILE A 441 -24.36 -17.92 -20.62
N TYR A 442 -23.79 -18.51 -21.71
CA TYR A 442 -22.85 -19.61 -21.61
C TYR A 442 -21.53 -19.22 -20.90
N PRO A 443 -20.79 -18.17 -21.31
CA PRO A 443 -19.59 -17.78 -20.56
C PRO A 443 -19.91 -17.28 -19.15
N VAL A 444 -21.01 -16.55 -18.92
CA VAL A 444 -21.40 -16.10 -17.59
C VAL A 444 -21.70 -17.26 -16.65
N THR A 445 -22.43 -18.31 -17.12
CA THR A 445 -22.71 -19.48 -16.29
C THR A 445 -21.44 -20.26 -15.90
N LYS A 446 -20.40 -20.26 -16.75
CA LYS A 446 -19.12 -20.87 -16.41
C LYS A 446 -18.38 -20.11 -15.32
N VAL A 447 -18.40 -18.77 -15.37
CA VAL A 447 -17.83 -17.93 -14.30
C VAL A 447 -18.60 -18.14 -12.99
N LEU A 448 -19.94 -18.19 -13.01
CA LEU A 448 -20.75 -18.47 -11.83
C LEU A 448 -20.50 -19.88 -11.25
N PHE A 449 -20.25 -20.86 -12.11
CA PHE A 449 -19.86 -22.20 -11.67
C PHE A 449 -18.50 -22.17 -10.93
N SER A 450 -17.49 -21.51 -11.49
CA SER A 450 -16.19 -21.36 -10.84
C SER A 450 -16.27 -20.51 -9.56
N ALA A 451 -17.23 -19.57 -9.47
CA ALA A 451 -17.47 -18.78 -8.27
C ALA A 451 -17.88 -19.63 -7.05
N ILE A 452 -18.60 -20.74 -7.28
CA ILE A 452 -18.96 -21.69 -6.19
C ILE A 452 -17.69 -22.32 -5.62
N ASN A 453 -16.77 -22.76 -6.48
CA ASN A 453 -15.48 -23.32 -6.05
C ASN A 453 -14.64 -22.27 -5.31
N PHE A 454 -14.65 -21.02 -5.80
CA PHE A 454 -13.97 -19.90 -5.16
C PHE A 454 -14.50 -19.63 -3.74
N LEU A 455 -15.83 -19.63 -3.55
CA LEU A 455 -16.41 -19.48 -2.21
C LEU A 455 -16.03 -20.64 -1.26
N ILE A 456 -15.92 -21.85 -1.76
CA ILE A 456 -15.43 -22.99 -0.97
C ILE A 456 -13.96 -22.76 -0.58
N SER A 457 -13.13 -22.27 -1.52
CA SER A 457 -11.73 -21.93 -1.24
C SER A 457 -11.59 -20.78 -0.23
N MET A 458 -12.52 -19.82 -0.21
CA MET A 458 -12.58 -18.77 0.82
C MET A 458 -12.82 -19.34 2.22
N VAL A 459 -13.62 -20.41 2.33
CA VAL A 459 -13.79 -21.11 3.62
C VAL A 459 -12.48 -21.77 4.05
N VAL A 460 -11.69 -22.31 3.12
CA VAL A 460 -10.35 -22.85 3.41
C VAL A 460 -9.44 -21.75 3.96
N LEU A 461 -9.44 -20.57 3.34
CA LEU A 461 -8.67 -19.41 3.81
C LEU A 461 -9.06 -19.04 5.24
N LEU A 462 -10.36 -18.93 5.54
CA LEU A 462 -10.84 -18.62 6.89
C LEU A 462 -10.36 -19.66 7.93
N ILE A 463 -10.35 -20.93 7.58
CA ILE A 463 -9.84 -21.98 8.47
C ILE A 463 -8.34 -21.80 8.71
N VAL A 464 -7.55 -21.50 7.67
CA VAL A 464 -6.10 -21.28 7.81
C VAL A 464 -5.83 -20.06 8.68
N ILE A 465 -6.55 -18.96 8.49
CA ILE A 465 -6.47 -17.73 9.31
C ILE A 465 -6.68 -18.07 10.80
N VAL A 466 -7.74 -18.81 11.13
CA VAL A 466 -8.03 -19.20 12.52
C VAL A 466 -6.94 -20.13 13.08
N VAL A 467 -6.42 -21.06 12.28
CA VAL A 467 -5.36 -22.01 12.71
C VAL A 467 -4.02 -21.31 12.93
N THR A 468 -3.71 -20.28 12.13
CA THR A 468 -2.47 -19.50 12.24
C THR A 468 -2.54 -18.39 13.31
N GLY A 469 -3.73 -18.15 13.88
CA GLY A 469 -3.91 -17.18 14.96
C GLY A 469 -4.09 -15.73 14.50
N GLU A 470 -4.29 -15.49 13.20
CA GLU A 470 -4.57 -14.15 12.69
C GLU A 470 -5.93 -13.63 13.14
N ALA A 471 -6.00 -12.33 13.42
CA ALA A 471 -7.23 -11.70 13.89
C ALA A 471 -8.24 -11.47 12.76
N ILE A 472 -9.48 -11.91 12.97
CA ILE A 472 -10.58 -11.57 12.05
C ILE A 472 -11.11 -10.18 12.41
N THR A 473 -10.72 -9.19 11.63
CA THR A 473 -11.06 -7.78 11.84
C THR A 473 -12.38 -7.38 11.16
N LYS A 474 -12.86 -6.17 11.43
CA LYS A 474 -14.03 -5.58 10.75
C LYS A 474 -13.82 -5.42 9.24
N ALA A 475 -12.56 -5.30 8.80
CA ALA A 475 -12.19 -5.17 7.39
C ALA A 475 -12.67 -6.35 6.52
N PHE A 476 -12.85 -7.55 7.09
CA PHE A 476 -13.40 -8.71 6.36
C PHE A 476 -14.77 -8.44 5.73
N MET A 477 -15.53 -7.47 6.24
CA MET A 477 -16.80 -7.05 5.64
C MET A 477 -16.63 -6.40 4.26
N LEU A 478 -15.40 -6.03 3.87
CA LEU A 478 -15.08 -5.46 2.56
C LEU A 478 -14.83 -6.52 1.48
N LEU A 479 -14.61 -7.80 1.86
CA LEU A 479 -14.38 -8.91 0.93
C LEU A 479 -15.48 -9.09 -0.12
N PRO A 480 -16.79 -8.90 0.16
CA PRO A 480 -17.84 -8.99 -0.85
C PRO A 480 -17.65 -8.01 -2.02
N PHE A 481 -17.10 -6.81 -1.77
CA PHE A 481 -16.76 -5.86 -2.83
C PHE A 481 -15.65 -6.41 -3.74
N LEU A 482 -14.56 -6.91 -3.15
CA LEU A 482 -13.47 -7.53 -3.89
C LEU A 482 -13.96 -8.72 -4.73
N ILE A 483 -14.75 -9.63 -4.11
CA ILE A 483 -15.34 -10.79 -4.78
C ILE A 483 -16.16 -10.36 -5.99
N ALA A 484 -17.01 -9.34 -5.84
CA ALA A 484 -17.82 -8.81 -6.93
C ALA A 484 -16.94 -8.25 -8.07
N CYS A 485 -15.89 -7.49 -7.75
CA CYS A 485 -14.95 -6.96 -8.75
C CYS A 485 -14.23 -8.08 -9.53
N VAL A 486 -13.72 -9.10 -8.84
CA VAL A 486 -13.01 -10.22 -9.48
C VAL A 486 -13.96 -11.06 -10.34
N LEU A 487 -15.20 -11.28 -9.90
CA LEU A 487 -16.25 -11.96 -10.68
C LEU A 487 -16.58 -11.19 -11.97
N VAL A 488 -16.78 -9.88 -11.87
CA VAL A 488 -17.10 -9.03 -13.02
C VAL A 488 -15.92 -8.96 -13.99
N PHE A 489 -14.69 -8.83 -13.48
CA PHE A 489 -13.47 -8.86 -14.27
C PHE A 489 -13.34 -10.17 -15.06
N SER A 490 -13.48 -11.30 -14.37
CA SER A 490 -13.40 -12.64 -14.97
C SER A 490 -14.49 -12.89 -16.01
N ALA A 491 -15.71 -12.37 -15.77
CA ALA A 491 -16.81 -12.48 -16.74
C ALA A 491 -16.53 -11.68 -18.01
N GLY A 492 -16.02 -10.46 -17.90
CA GLY A 492 -15.64 -9.62 -19.04
C GLY A 492 -14.52 -10.24 -19.86
N PHE A 493 -13.45 -10.64 -19.20
CA PHE A 493 -12.29 -11.27 -19.84
C PHE A 493 -12.64 -12.64 -20.43
N GLY A 494 -13.46 -13.43 -19.74
CA GLY A 494 -13.97 -14.70 -20.24
C GLY A 494 -14.85 -14.55 -21.48
N MET A 495 -15.70 -13.51 -21.56
CA MET A 495 -16.48 -13.22 -22.78
C MET A 495 -15.58 -12.81 -23.94
N LEU A 496 -14.52 -12.06 -23.70
CA LEU A 496 -13.53 -11.71 -24.71
C LEU A 496 -12.89 -12.97 -25.29
N LEU A 497 -12.32 -13.83 -24.45
CA LEU A 497 -11.65 -15.05 -24.90
C LEU A 497 -12.61 -16.06 -25.53
N ALA A 498 -13.85 -16.19 -25.01
CA ALA A 498 -14.88 -17.01 -25.62
C ALA A 498 -15.23 -16.54 -27.04
N SER A 499 -15.20 -15.23 -27.28
CA SER A 499 -15.39 -14.68 -28.64
C SER A 499 -14.23 -15.02 -29.55
N LEU A 500 -13.00 -14.88 -29.08
CA LEU A 500 -11.79 -15.18 -29.85
C LEU A 500 -11.69 -16.66 -30.21
N MET A 501 -12.04 -17.57 -29.26
CA MET A 501 -11.96 -19.02 -29.46
C MET A 501 -12.90 -19.53 -30.56
N VAL A 502 -14.02 -18.88 -30.84
CA VAL A 502 -14.90 -19.26 -31.95
C VAL A 502 -14.21 -19.09 -33.27
N PHE A 503 -13.34 -18.06 -33.43
CA PHE A 503 -12.61 -17.79 -34.67
C PHE A 503 -11.23 -18.46 -34.71
N PHE A 504 -10.57 -18.54 -33.56
CA PHE A 504 -9.20 -19.03 -33.43
C PHE A 504 -9.14 -20.08 -32.29
N ARG A 505 -9.22 -21.35 -32.63
CA ARG A 505 -9.26 -22.45 -31.65
C ARG A 505 -7.96 -22.59 -30.85
N ASP A 506 -6.85 -22.10 -31.38
CA ASP A 506 -5.53 -22.15 -30.74
C ASP A 506 -5.43 -21.26 -29.49
N ILE A 507 -6.37 -20.34 -29.29
CA ILE A 507 -6.46 -19.50 -28.08
C ILE A 507 -6.47 -20.34 -26.80
N GLN A 508 -7.00 -21.57 -26.83
CA GLN A 508 -6.99 -22.45 -25.66
C GLN A 508 -5.57 -22.83 -25.19
N PHE A 509 -4.65 -23.02 -26.13
CA PHE A 509 -3.24 -23.33 -25.82
C PHE A 509 -2.50 -22.08 -25.39
N LEU A 510 -2.74 -20.96 -26.07
CA LEU A 510 -2.18 -19.66 -25.71
C LEU A 510 -2.62 -19.22 -24.31
N TRP A 511 -3.87 -19.49 -23.92
CA TRP A 511 -4.36 -19.18 -22.58
C TRP A 511 -3.55 -19.89 -21.49
N GLY A 512 -3.19 -21.15 -21.69
CA GLY A 512 -2.37 -21.91 -20.74
C GLY A 512 -1.01 -21.25 -20.50
N ILE A 513 -0.32 -20.84 -21.56
CA ILE A 513 0.98 -20.16 -21.49
C ILE A 513 0.83 -18.76 -20.88
N PHE A 514 -0.15 -18.01 -21.36
CA PHE A 514 -0.40 -16.65 -20.90
C PHE A 514 -0.78 -16.59 -19.41
N SER A 515 -1.63 -17.50 -18.94
CA SER A 515 -2.02 -17.56 -17.53
C SER A 515 -0.85 -17.93 -16.62
N MET A 516 0.08 -18.78 -17.08
CA MET A 516 1.30 -19.10 -16.35
C MET A 516 2.24 -17.88 -16.26
N LEU A 517 2.45 -17.17 -17.39
CA LEU A 517 3.22 -15.93 -17.37
C LEU A 517 2.60 -14.89 -16.41
N TRP A 518 1.28 -14.70 -16.50
CA TRP A 518 0.56 -13.76 -15.65
C TRP A 518 0.65 -14.10 -14.15
N MET A 519 0.72 -15.40 -13.83
CA MET A 519 0.92 -15.88 -12.46
C MET A 519 2.27 -15.39 -11.89
N TYR A 520 3.34 -15.47 -12.66
CA TYR A 520 4.65 -14.98 -12.24
C TYR A 520 4.78 -13.45 -12.27
N MET A 521 4.00 -12.78 -13.10
CA MET A 521 3.89 -11.31 -13.11
C MET A 521 2.99 -10.77 -11.98
N THR A 522 2.40 -11.63 -11.17
CA THR A 522 1.65 -11.24 -9.98
C THR A 522 2.43 -11.70 -8.76
N PRO A 523 2.73 -10.84 -7.77
CA PRO A 523 3.54 -11.21 -6.61
C PRO A 523 2.74 -12.12 -5.66
N LEU A 524 2.58 -13.39 -6.06
CA LEU A 524 1.83 -14.40 -5.28
C LEU A 524 2.72 -15.07 -4.24
N PHE A 525 4.00 -15.30 -4.58
CA PHE A 525 4.93 -16.14 -3.83
C PHE A 525 6.07 -15.35 -3.18
N TYR A 526 6.26 -14.11 -3.58
CA TYR A 526 7.35 -13.26 -3.16
C TYR A 526 6.82 -11.90 -2.70
N PRO A 527 7.50 -11.21 -1.78
CA PRO A 527 7.10 -9.90 -1.32
C PRO A 527 7.32 -8.83 -2.41
N GLU A 528 6.56 -7.76 -2.33
CA GLU A 528 6.65 -6.62 -3.27
C GLU A 528 8.02 -5.94 -3.24
N THR A 529 8.73 -6.05 -2.12
CA THR A 529 10.06 -5.52 -1.87
C THR A 529 11.14 -6.03 -2.83
N LEU A 530 10.98 -7.25 -3.33
CA LEU A 530 11.93 -7.84 -4.27
C LEU A 530 11.78 -7.34 -5.71
N ILE A 531 10.75 -6.50 -5.98
CA ILE A 531 10.52 -5.99 -7.33
C ILE A 531 11.41 -4.78 -7.57
N ALA A 532 12.38 -4.91 -8.49
CA ALA A 532 13.22 -3.79 -8.87
C ALA A 532 12.37 -2.63 -9.45
N GLU A 533 12.67 -1.38 -9.06
CA GLU A 533 11.89 -0.18 -9.41
C GLU A 533 11.63 -0.03 -10.90
N GLN A 534 12.60 -0.36 -11.74
CA GLN A 534 12.47 -0.32 -13.20
C GLN A 534 11.34 -1.19 -13.77
N PHE A 535 10.89 -2.23 -13.03
CA PHE A 535 9.82 -3.13 -13.45
C PHE A 535 8.50 -2.86 -12.72
N ARG A 536 8.45 -1.95 -11.75
CA ARG A 536 7.26 -1.63 -10.93
C ARG A 536 6.05 -1.26 -11.81
N TRP A 537 6.26 -0.54 -12.92
CA TRP A 537 5.19 -0.18 -13.86
C TRP A 537 4.44 -1.38 -14.47
N ILE A 538 5.11 -2.53 -14.66
CA ILE A 538 4.49 -3.76 -15.19
C ILE A 538 3.45 -4.29 -14.20
N PHE A 539 3.79 -4.25 -12.91
CA PHE A 539 2.90 -4.70 -11.84
C PHE A 539 1.72 -3.74 -11.65
N THR A 540 1.95 -2.43 -11.74
CA THR A 540 0.89 -1.43 -11.64
C THR A 540 -0.12 -1.48 -12.80
N MET A 541 0.25 -2.01 -13.94
CA MET A 541 -0.69 -2.29 -15.05
C MET A 541 -1.47 -3.60 -14.89
N ASN A 542 -1.10 -4.44 -13.92
CA ASN A 542 -1.68 -5.77 -13.72
C ASN A 542 -2.94 -5.70 -12.82
N PRO A 543 -4.15 -5.99 -13.35
CA PRO A 543 -5.36 -5.98 -12.53
C PRO A 543 -5.32 -6.96 -11.36
N MET A 544 -4.68 -8.12 -11.55
CA MET A 544 -4.61 -9.17 -10.52
C MET A 544 -3.74 -8.73 -9.34
N TYR A 545 -2.73 -7.88 -9.58
CA TYR A 545 -1.94 -7.27 -8.54
C TYR A 545 -2.81 -6.51 -7.52
N TYR A 546 -3.70 -5.63 -8.01
CA TYR A 546 -4.58 -4.85 -7.13
C TYR A 546 -5.59 -5.72 -6.38
N TYR A 547 -6.14 -6.75 -7.01
CA TYR A 547 -7.07 -7.65 -6.34
C TYR A 547 -6.38 -8.46 -5.24
N VAL A 548 -5.16 -8.93 -5.47
CA VAL A 548 -4.36 -9.65 -4.48
C VAL A 548 -3.93 -8.72 -3.35
N LYS A 549 -3.46 -7.51 -3.66
CA LYS A 549 -3.09 -6.50 -2.68
C LYS A 549 -4.27 -6.12 -1.80
N PHE A 550 -5.44 -5.86 -2.39
CA PHE A 550 -6.69 -5.61 -1.64
C PHE A 550 -7.01 -6.74 -0.67
N MET A 551 -6.91 -7.99 -1.14
CA MET A 551 -7.17 -9.17 -0.29
C MET A 551 -6.22 -9.23 0.91
N ARG A 552 -4.93 -8.95 0.69
CA ARG A 552 -3.92 -8.95 1.73
C ARG A 552 -4.14 -7.85 2.75
N SER A 553 -4.39 -6.62 2.32
CA SER A 553 -4.70 -5.51 3.24
C SER A 553 -5.89 -5.83 4.15
N VAL A 554 -6.92 -6.53 3.63
CA VAL A 554 -8.07 -6.93 4.43
C VAL A 554 -7.76 -8.11 5.37
N VAL A 555 -7.00 -9.11 4.88
CA VAL A 555 -6.86 -10.40 5.57
C VAL A 555 -5.64 -10.44 6.48
N LEU A 556 -4.50 -9.88 6.07
CA LEU A 556 -3.25 -9.86 6.84
C LEU A 556 -3.14 -8.59 7.67
N ASP A 557 -3.23 -7.42 6.99
CA ASP A 557 -3.06 -6.16 7.68
C ASP A 557 -4.30 -5.81 8.54
N GLY A 558 -5.45 -6.46 8.28
CA GLY A 558 -6.70 -6.24 9.01
C GLY A 558 -7.30 -4.84 8.82
N ILE A 559 -6.84 -4.11 7.81
CA ILE A 559 -7.18 -2.72 7.55
C ILE A 559 -7.98 -2.54 6.25
N SER A 560 -8.65 -1.40 6.13
CA SER A 560 -9.31 -1.00 4.89
C SER A 560 -8.25 -0.54 3.88
N PRO A 561 -8.26 -1.06 2.64
CA PRO A 561 -7.40 -0.53 1.59
C PRO A 561 -7.67 0.95 1.31
N GLU A 562 -6.69 1.64 0.73
CA GLU A 562 -6.85 3.03 0.33
C GLU A 562 -8.03 3.27 -0.63
N PRO A 563 -8.70 4.43 -0.58
CA PRO A 563 -9.82 4.76 -1.47
C PRO A 563 -9.50 4.62 -2.95
N ARG A 564 -8.25 4.92 -3.35
CA ARG A 564 -7.77 4.75 -4.72
C ARG A 564 -7.83 3.30 -5.18
N MET A 565 -7.53 2.34 -4.29
CA MET A 565 -7.55 0.92 -4.63
C MET A 565 -8.95 0.41 -4.96
N TYR A 566 -9.99 0.91 -4.27
CA TYR A 566 -11.38 0.60 -4.60
C TYR A 566 -11.74 1.07 -6.01
N LEU A 567 -11.33 2.28 -6.37
CA LEU A 567 -11.57 2.84 -7.70
C LEU A 567 -10.84 2.06 -8.80
N VAL A 568 -9.59 1.70 -8.57
CA VAL A 568 -8.77 0.93 -9.53
C VAL A 568 -9.36 -0.47 -9.73
N CYS A 569 -9.70 -1.17 -8.65
CA CYS A 569 -10.35 -2.49 -8.71
C CYS A 569 -11.67 -2.44 -9.49
N ALA A 570 -12.53 -1.46 -9.19
CA ALA A 570 -13.79 -1.27 -9.89
C ALA A 570 -13.58 -0.88 -11.37
N ALA A 571 -12.61 -0.02 -11.68
CA ALA A 571 -12.30 0.41 -13.05
C ALA A 571 -11.82 -0.77 -13.92
N PHE A 572 -10.93 -1.62 -13.42
CA PHE A 572 -10.51 -2.83 -14.13
C PHE A 572 -11.67 -3.82 -14.34
N ALA A 573 -12.51 -4.01 -13.32
CA ALA A 573 -13.68 -4.89 -13.41
C ALA A 573 -14.67 -4.41 -14.48
N LEU A 574 -15.06 -3.14 -14.43
CA LEU A 574 -16.00 -2.55 -15.38
C LEU A 574 -15.38 -2.40 -16.77
N GLY A 575 -14.11 -2.02 -16.87
CA GLY A 575 -13.37 -1.93 -18.13
C GLY A 575 -13.33 -3.27 -18.86
N SER A 576 -13.00 -4.35 -18.15
CA SER A 576 -13.01 -5.71 -18.69
C SER A 576 -14.41 -6.12 -19.17
N LEU A 577 -15.44 -5.87 -18.37
CA LEU A 577 -16.83 -6.20 -18.72
C LEU A 577 -17.30 -5.42 -19.95
N LEU A 578 -17.01 -4.13 -20.03
CA LEU A 578 -17.37 -3.28 -21.15
C LEU A 578 -16.64 -3.72 -22.43
N PHE A 579 -15.33 -3.91 -22.36
CA PHE A 579 -14.51 -4.30 -23.50
C PHE A 579 -14.90 -5.70 -24.00
N GLY A 580 -14.92 -6.70 -23.12
CA GLY A 580 -15.31 -8.06 -23.46
C GLY A 580 -16.76 -8.15 -23.93
N GLY A 581 -17.69 -7.47 -23.25
CA GLY A 581 -19.09 -7.42 -23.63
C GLY A 581 -19.35 -6.77 -24.98
N VAL A 582 -18.65 -5.68 -25.33
CA VAL A 582 -18.78 -5.01 -26.63
C VAL A 582 -18.26 -5.91 -27.76
N ILE A 583 -17.09 -6.53 -27.59
CA ILE A 583 -16.52 -7.46 -28.58
C ILE A 583 -17.46 -8.65 -28.75
N PHE A 584 -17.90 -9.26 -27.64
CA PHE A 584 -18.85 -10.37 -27.69
C PHE A 584 -20.14 -10.01 -28.42
N LYS A 585 -20.73 -8.85 -28.11
CA LYS A 585 -21.95 -8.36 -28.77
C LYS A 585 -21.76 -8.14 -30.29
N LYS A 586 -20.59 -7.63 -30.71
CA LYS A 586 -20.29 -7.41 -32.14
C LYS A 586 -20.06 -8.73 -32.87
N THR A 587 -19.48 -9.73 -32.23
CA THR A 587 -19.06 -11.00 -32.84
C THR A 587 -20.11 -12.10 -32.75
N GLN A 588 -21.03 -12.09 -31.75
CA GLN A 588 -21.97 -13.18 -31.48
C GLN A 588 -22.85 -13.59 -32.66
N ASN A 589 -23.17 -12.68 -33.60
CA ASN A 589 -23.99 -13.00 -34.79
C ASN A 589 -23.27 -13.96 -35.75
N LYS A 590 -21.91 -13.90 -35.77
CA LYS A 590 -21.08 -14.73 -36.63
C LYS A 590 -20.77 -16.10 -36.02
N PHE A 591 -21.09 -16.34 -34.73
CA PHE A 591 -20.76 -17.60 -34.05
C PHE A 591 -21.39 -18.82 -34.72
N ILE A 592 -22.65 -18.75 -35.13
CA ILE A 592 -23.34 -19.89 -35.74
C ILE A 592 -22.68 -20.35 -37.07
N LEU A 593 -22.00 -19.43 -37.72
CA LEU A 593 -21.29 -19.74 -38.97
C LEU A 593 -19.91 -20.36 -38.76
N ASN A 594 -19.33 -20.21 -37.55
CA ASN A 594 -17.95 -20.62 -37.24
C ASN A 594 -17.85 -21.70 -36.16
N ILE A 595 -18.98 -22.19 -35.66
CA ILE A 595 -19.04 -23.27 -34.64
C ILE A 595 -19.06 -24.67 -35.28
#